data_661fc49880d94d1173f2fcf8d8eb6673
#
_entry.id   661fc49880d94d1173f2fcf8d8eb6673
#
_cell.length_a   1.000
_cell.length_b   1.000
_cell.length_c   1.000
_cell.angle_alpha   90.00
_cell.angle_beta   90.00
_cell.angle_gamma   90.00
#
_symmetry.space_group_name_H-M   'P 1'
#
loop_
_entity.id
_entity.type
_entity.pdbx_description
1 polymer ?
#
loop_
_entity_poly.entity_id
_entity_poly.type
_entity_poly.pdbx_seq_one_letter_code
_entity_poly.pdbx_strand_id
1 'polypeptide(L)'
;MKTIFKTTIFLSQLLIIPSLALDIKAQDSESAFEEVIVTAEKRDESLQSVSQAVTAITEREIEAKNINSFVDLSAIVPGVTVAKNEGYKTVISIRGVGNETNQNAIAAPSVAFHMDGIFIASPFSLQTDFIDVERIEVLRGPQGTLFGQNSTGGAINVISKKPSTLEQSSKADITLGDYNLTKIRATTNLPISDNIATRLSYSSVERDGFSKNIVTGQDLDDANNISIRNDWIFEINDTSSLRVFGQYSDVDRNGAALRGIDDQSPGVRKLSQDTVSKQELTSSVFAVV
;
A
#
# COMPACT_ATOMS: atom_id res chain seq x y z
N MET A 1 26.69 -12.62 10.94
CA MET A 1 27.65 -11.52 10.80
C MET A 1 27.48 -10.75 9.48
N LYS A 2 26.31 -10.78 8.84
CA LYS A 2 26.00 -10.05 7.59
C LYS A 2 24.93 -8.96 7.74
N THR A 3 24.27 -8.87 8.88
CA THR A 3 23.11 -7.99 9.11
C THR A 3 23.49 -6.58 9.63
N ILE A 4 24.69 -6.39 10.14
CA ILE A 4 25.09 -5.12 10.79
C ILE A 4 25.57 -4.05 9.78
N PHE A 5 25.92 -4.42 8.57
CA PHE A 5 26.53 -3.49 7.60
C PHE A 5 25.51 -2.69 6.74
N LYS A 6 24.23 -3.09 6.72
CA LYS A 6 23.21 -2.36 5.94
C LYS A 6 22.59 -1.17 6.67
N THR A 7 22.66 -1.14 8.00
CA THR A 7 22.01 -0.11 8.83
C THR A 7 22.82 1.18 8.99
N THR A 8 24.12 1.15 8.72
CA THR A 8 25.01 2.28 9.08
C THR A 8 25.06 3.41 8.03
N ILE A 9 24.64 3.15 6.79
CA ILE A 9 24.73 4.16 5.71
C ILE A 9 23.49 5.07 5.68
N PHE A 10 22.35 4.66 6.23
CA PHE A 10 21.12 5.46 6.21
C PHE A 10 20.96 6.41 7.41
N LEU A 11 21.73 6.22 8.48
CA LEU A 11 21.57 6.99 9.72
C LEU A 11 22.22 8.40 9.67
N SER A 12 23.05 8.68 8.69
CA SER A 12 23.77 9.98 8.62
C SER A 12 22.94 11.12 8.00
N GLN A 13 21.78 10.85 7.42
CA GLN A 13 20.92 11.90 6.84
C GLN A 13 19.69 12.26 7.69
N LEU A 14 19.47 11.58 8.82
CA LEU A 14 18.28 11.78 9.66
C LEU A 14 18.46 12.86 10.75
N LEU A 15 19.56 13.60 10.79
CA LEU A 15 19.91 14.51 11.88
C LEU A 15 19.73 16.00 11.56
N ILE A 16 18.86 16.35 10.61
CA ILE A 16 18.40 17.74 10.47
C ILE A 16 16.91 17.76 10.76
N ILE A 17 16.55 17.63 12.05
CA ILE A 17 15.21 17.98 12.53
C ILE A 17 15.26 19.45 12.93
N PRO A 18 14.66 20.36 12.15
CA PRO A 18 14.41 21.70 12.67
C PRO A 18 13.41 21.59 13.81
N SER A 19 13.64 22.32 14.89
CA SER A 19 12.76 22.40 16.06
C SER A 19 11.33 22.74 15.62
N LEU A 20 10.44 21.74 15.65
CA LEU A 20 9.02 21.91 15.37
C LEU A 20 8.34 22.65 16.53
N ALA A 21 7.97 23.90 16.31
CA ALA A 21 6.91 24.53 17.07
C ALA A 21 5.57 23.95 16.60
N LEU A 22 4.89 23.26 17.49
CA LEU A 22 3.53 22.74 17.26
C LEU A 22 2.54 23.92 17.35
N ASP A 23 2.21 24.50 16.21
CA ASP A 23 1.04 25.36 16.10
C ASP A 23 -0.22 24.48 15.95
N ILE A 24 -0.95 24.29 17.05
CA ILE A 24 -2.27 23.66 17.04
C ILE A 24 -3.27 24.71 16.53
N LYS A 25 -3.55 24.72 15.24
CA LYS A 25 -4.71 25.42 14.69
C LYS A 25 -5.93 24.50 14.79
N ALA A 26 -6.94 24.94 15.55
CA ALA A 26 -8.28 24.37 15.49
C ALA A 26 -8.84 24.58 14.07
N GLN A 27 -9.15 23.48 13.38
CA GLN A 27 -9.71 23.51 12.04
C GLN A 27 -11.23 23.57 12.15
N ASP A 28 -11.79 24.73 11.81
CA ASP A 28 -13.25 24.88 11.64
C ASP A 28 -13.70 23.99 10.47
N SER A 29 -14.56 23.03 10.79
CA SER A 29 -15.16 22.12 9.81
C SER A 29 -16.35 22.79 9.12
N GLU A 30 -16.12 23.59 8.09
CA GLU A 30 -17.17 23.80 7.10
C GLU A 30 -17.20 22.57 6.18
N SER A 31 -18.29 21.82 6.25
CA SER A 31 -18.58 20.70 5.34
C SER A 31 -19.00 21.25 3.97
N ALA A 32 -18.09 21.86 3.26
CA ALA A 32 -18.23 21.98 1.82
C ALA A 32 -18.14 20.55 1.24
N PHE A 33 -19.07 20.18 0.38
CA PHE A 33 -18.97 18.92 -0.37
C PHE A 33 -17.69 18.96 -1.20
N GLU A 34 -16.66 18.24 -0.74
CA GLU A 34 -15.39 18.16 -1.41
C GLU A 34 -15.61 17.44 -2.75
N GLU A 35 -15.36 18.13 -3.85
CA GLU A 35 -15.45 17.54 -5.18
C GLU A 35 -14.34 16.50 -5.32
N VAL A 36 -14.73 15.23 -5.48
CA VAL A 36 -13.77 14.15 -5.65
C VAL A 36 -13.32 14.08 -7.10
N ILE A 37 -12.07 14.43 -7.35
CA ILE A 37 -11.42 14.31 -8.66
C ILE A 37 -10.84 12.89 -8.79
N VAL A 38 -11.05 12.26 -9.93
CA VAL A 38 -10.54 10.93 -10.27
C VAL A 38 -9.79 10.95 -11.59
N THR A 39 -8.90 9.99 -11.79
CA THR A 39 -8.12 9.80 -13.02
C THR A 39 -8.54 8.54 -13.79
N ALA A 40 -9.78 8.11 -13.58
CA ALA A 40 -10.34 6.89 -14.14
C ALA A 40 -10.27 6.79 -15.67
N GLU A 41 -10.37 7.92 -16.37
CA GLU A 41 -10.26 8.00 -17.83
C GLU A 41 -8.88 8.51 -18.29
N LYS A 42 -7.84 8.41 -17.45
CA LYS A 42 -6.47 8.93 -17.69
C LYS A 42 -6.42 10.46 -17.82
N ARG A 43 -7.40 11.15 -17.28
CA ARG A 43 -7.50 12.61 -17.17
C ARG A 43 -8.22 12.93 -15.86
N ASP A 44 -7.94 14.11 -15.32
CA ASP A 44 -8.60 14.56 -14.10
C ASP A 44 -10.05 14.97 -14.42
N GLU A 45 -11.00 14.26 -13.81
CA GLU A 45 -12.44 14.53 -13.96
C GLU A 45 -13.15 14.41 -12.62
N SER A 46 -14.26 15.12 -12.47
CA SER A 46 -15.13 14.93 -11.32
C SER A 46 -15.73 13.53 -11.31
N LEU A 47 -15.71 12.85 -10.15
CA LEU A 47 -16.29 11.51 -9.98
C LEU A 47 -17.75 11.44 -10.50
N GLN A 48 -18.50 12.56 -10.41
CA GLN A 48 -19.89 12.62 -10.86
C GLN A 48 -20.03 12.69 -12.39
N SER A 49 -19.00 13.12 -13.11
CA SER A 49 -19.00 13.24 -14.57
C SER A 49 -18.49 12.00 -15.29
N VAL A 50 -17.79 11.09 -14.57
CA VAL A 50 -17.23 9.88 -15.15
C VAL A 50 -18.33 8.91 -15.57
N SER A 51 -18.26 8.45 -16.83
CA SER A 51 -19.24 7.52 -17.41
C SER A 51 -19.15 6.09 -16.88
N GLN A 52 -18.06 5.75 -16.24
CA GLN A 52 -17.74 4.41 -15.75
C GLN A 52 -18.17 4.21 -14.28
N ALA A 53 -18.38 2.96 -13.89
CA ALA A 53 -18.67 2.60 -12.50
C ALA A 53 -17.40 2.68 -11.63
N VAL A 54 -17.06 3.88 -11.17
CA VAL A 54 -15.89 4.15 -10.33
C VAL A 54 -16.31 4.30 -8.87
N THR A 55 -15.50 3.78 -7.96
CA THR A 55 -15.52 4.11 -6.53
C THR A 55 -14.18 4.75 -6.20
N ALA A 56 -14.20 5.98 -5.75
CA ALA A 56 -13.04 6.66 -5.23
C ALA A 56 -13.10 6.65 -3.70
N ILE A 57 -12.00 6.29 -3.06
CA ILE A 57 -11.81 6.32 -1.61
C ILE A 57 -10.79 7.41 -1.34
N THR A 58 -11.22 8.48 -0.71
CA THR A 58 -10.38 9.65 -0.41
C THR A 58 -9.43 9.39 0.75
N GLU A 59 -8.39 10.21 0.90
CA GLU A 59 -7.48 10.16 2.05
C GLU A 59 -8.24 10.17 3.38
N ARG A 60 -9.21 11.07 3.53
CA ARG A 60 -10.03 11.15 4.74
C ARG A 60 -10.76 9.83 5.05
N GLU A 61 -11.27 9.14 4.04
CA GLU A 61 -11.90 7.83 4.22
C GLU A 61 -10.89 6.74 4.51
N ILE A 62 -9.71 6.78 3.88
CA ILE A 62 -8.58 5.86 4.13
C ILE A 62 -8.19 5.96 5.60
N GLU A 63 -8.03 7.17 6.13
CA GLU A 63 -7.69 7.40 7.53
C GLU A 63 -8.83 7.01 8.48
N ALA A 64 -10.05 7.49 8.23
CA ALA A 64 -11.20 7.25 9.10
C ALA A 64 -11.57 5.77 9.21
N LYS A 65 -11.39 5.00 8.14
CA LYS A 65 -11.68 3.56 8.08
C LYS A 65 -10.45 2.69 8.33
N ASN A 66 -9.29 3.31 8.61
CA ASN A 66 -8.01 2.64 8.84
C ASN A 66 -7.66 1.64 7.72
N ILE A 67 -7.77 2.09 6.47
CA ILE A 67 -7.43 1.29 5.28
C ILE A 67 -5.92 1.29 5.11
N ASN A 68 -5.29 0.15 5.32
CA ASN A 68 -3.84 0.04 5.31
C ASN A 68 -3.29 -0.75 4.13
N SER A 69 -4.12 -1.60 3.54
CA SER A 69 -3.71 -2.54 2.50
C SER A 69 -4.84 -2.87 1.53
N PHE A 70 -4.52 -3.58 0.46
CA PHE A 70 -5.54 -4.06 -0.48
C PHE A 70 -6.59 -4.98 0.18
N VAL A 71 -6.22 -5.71 1.24
CA VAL A 71 -7.15 -6.62 1.93
C VAL A 71 -8.33 -5.86 2.52
N ASP A 72 -8.10 -4.65 2.99
CA ASP A 72 -9.11 -3.81 3.63
C ASP A 72 -10.20 -3.35 2.64
N LEU A 73 -9.87 -3.32 1.34
CA LEU A 73 -10.82 -2.90 0.29
C LEU A 73 -12.05 -3.82 0.20
N SER A 74 -11.91 -5.09 0.56
CA SER A 74 -13.03 -6.04 0.53
C SER A 74 -14.15 -5.69 1.51
N ALA A 75 -13.83 -5.00 2.60
CA ALA A 75 -14.81 -4.55 3.59
C ALA A 75 -15.51 -3.24 3.21
N ILE A 76 -14.96 -2.49 2.24
CA ILE A 76 -15.34 -1.10 1.98
C ILE A 76 -15.95 -0.93 0.59
N VAL A 77 -15.41 -1.65 -0.41
CA VAL A 77 -15.87 -1.51 -1.80
C VAL A 77 -16.80 -2.66 -2.18
N PRO A 78 -18.09 -2.37 -2.41
CA PRO A 78 -19.06 -3.40 -2.82
C PRO A 78 -18.62 -4.13 -4.09
N GLY A 79 -18.66 -5.46 -4.03
CA GLY A 79 -18.30 -6.33 -5.16
C GLY A 79 -16.80 -6.54 -5.35
N VAL A 80 -15.95 -5.99 -4.47
CA VAL A 80 -14.54 -6.34 -4.40
C VAL A 80 -14.33 -7.40 -3.34
N THR A 81 -13.66 -8.48 -3.71
CA THR A 81 -13.23 -9.53 -2.78
C THR A 81 -11.71 -9.63 -2.85
N VAL A 82 -11.07 -9.59 -1.71
CA VAL A 82 -9.63 -9.78 -1.58
C VAL A 82 -9.36 -10.97 -0.69
N ALA A 83 -8.64 -11.93 -1.21
CA ALA A 83 -8.25 -13.12 -0.48
C ALA A 83 -6.72 -13.27 -0.48
N LYS A 84 -6.18 -13.71 0.63
CA LYS A 84 -4.80 -14.20 0.67
C LYS A 84 -4.81 -15.68 0.36
N ASN A 85 -4.24 -16.03 -0.77
CA ASN A 85 -4.17 -17.41 -1.19
C ASN A 85 -2.82 -18.00 -0.80
N GLU A 86 -2.87 -19.17 -0.13
CA GLU A 86 -1.68 -19.82 0.46
C GLU A 86 -0.84 -18.87 1.33
N GLY A 87 -1.45 -17.80 1.85
CA GLY A 87 -0.84 -16.83 2.74
C GLY A 87 0.14 -15.85 2.11
N TYR A 88 0.57 -16.08 0.89
CA TYR A 88 1.61 -15.28 0.23
C TYR A 88 1.17 -14.62 -1.09
N LYS A 89 0.03 -14.96 -1.64
CA LYS A 89 -0.48 -14.35 -2.88
C LYS A 89 -1.76 -13.58 -2.60
N THR A 90 -1.79 -12.31 -2.92
CA THR A 90 -3.02 -11.52 -2.87
C THR A 90 -3.82 -11.71 -4.16
N VAL A 91 -5.01 -12.27 -4.04
CA VAL A 91 -5.95 -12.45 -5.15
C VAL A 91 -7.10 -11.48 -4.98
N ILE A 92 -7.39 -10.74 -6.03
CA ILE A 92 -8.50 -9.78 -6.03
C ILE A 92 -9.48 -10.14 -7.14
N SER A 93 -10.75 -10.11 -6.80
CA SER A 93 -11.83 -10.22 -7.77
C SER A 93 -12.78 -9.02 -7.64
N ILE A 94 -13.31 -8.58 -8.78
CA ILE A 94 -14.35 -7.55 -8.86
C ILE A 94 -15.58 -8.16 -9.50
N ARG A 95 -16.71 -8.14 -8.79
CA ARG A 95 -17.98 -8.77 -9.22
C ARG A 95 -17.83 -10.25 -9.60
N GLY A 96 -16.98 -10.98 -8.87
CA GLY A 96 -16.67 -12.37 -9.12
C GLY A 96 -15.71 -12.64 -10.28
N VAL A 97 -15.23 -11.61 -10.99
CA VAL A 97 -14.20 -11.76 -12.02
C VAL A 97 -12.84 -11.56 -11.37
N GLY A 98 -12.09 -12.63 -11.24
CA GLY A 98 -10.75 -12.67 -10.64
C GLY A 98 -10.04 -13.95 -11.09
N ASN A 99 -8.74 -14.01 -10.90
CA ASN A 99 -7.97 -15.22 -11.16
C ASN A 99 -7.57 -15.85 -9.83
N GLU A 100 -8.26 -16.89 -9.44
CA GLU A 100 -8.07 -17.64 -8.18
C GLU A 100 -7.18 -18.88 -8.36
N THR A 101 -6.65 -19.11 -9.55
CA THR A 101 -5.88 -20.33 -9.81
C THR A 101 -4.55 -20.30 -9.05
N ASN A 102 -4.51 -21.04 -7.95
CA ASN A 102 -3.37 -21.19 -7.06
C ASN A 102 -2.15 -21.85 -7.67
N GLN A 103 -2.36 -22.67 -8.66
CA GLN A 103 -1.35 -23.60 -9.16
C GLN A 103 -0.47 -23.00 -10.26
N ASN A 104 -0.75 -21.77 -10.69
CA ASN A 104 0.02 -21.16 -11.76
C ASN A 104 0.54 -19.78 -11.37
N ALA A 105 1.78 -19.71 -10.92
CA ALA A 105 2.45 -18.44 -10.60
C ALA A 105 2.53 -17.47 -11.80
N ILE A 106 2.28 -18.00 -13.01
CA ILE A 106 2.33 -17.25 -14.29
C ILE A 106 0.93 -16.77 -14.70
N ALA A 107 -0.14 -17.24 -14.05
CA ALA A 107 -1.50 -16.83 -14.42
C ALA A 107 -1.69 -15.33 -14.18
N ALA A 108 -1.94 -14.61 -15.27
CA ALA A 108 -2.17 -13.18 -15.23
C ALA A 108 -3.43 -12.86 -14.40
N PRO A 109 -3.43 -11.81 -13.56
CA PRO A 109 -4.62 -11.38 -12.84
C PRO A 109 -5.71 -10.91 -13.82
N SER A 110 -6.97 -10.99 -13.41
CA SER A 110 -8.10 -10.44 -14.19
C SER A 110 -8.48 -9.02 -13.75
N VAL A 111 -7.86 -8.52 -12.68
CA VAL A 111 -7.97 -7.15 -12.20
C VAL A 111 -6.60 -6.51 -12.32
N ALA A 112 -6.51 -5.40 -13.03
CA ALA A 112 -5.26 -4.66 -13.21
C ALA A 112 -4.97 -3.78 -11.99
N PHE A 113 -3.69 -3.77 -11.58
CA PHE A 113 -3.22 -2.92 -10.48
C PHE A 113 -2.30 -1.85 -11.02
N HIS A 114 -2.56 -0.63 -10.60
CA HIS A 114 -1.70 0.50 -10.91
C HIS A 114 -1.35 1.26 -9.63
N MET A 115 -0.14 1.76 -9.57
CA MET A 115 0.32 2.72 -8.57
C MET A 115 0.87 3.93 -9.31
N ASP A 116 0.28 5.08 -9.09
CA ASP A 116 0.63 6.32 -9.81
C ASP A 116 0.65 6.15 -11.34
N GLY A 117 -0.28 5.36 -11.87
CA GLY A 117 -0.38 5.05 -13.31
C GLY A 117 0.53 3.92 -13.81
N ILE A 118 1.44 3.41 -12.98
CA ILE A 118 2.36 2.31 -13.33
C ILE A 118 1.68 0.97 -13.06
N PHE A 119 1.67 0.09 -14.05
CA PHE A 119 1.13 -1.26 -13.91
C PHE A 119 2.00 -2.13 -12.99
N ILE A 120 1.40 -2.70 -11.96
CA ILE A 120 2.04 -3.64 -11.04
C ILE A 120 1.74 -5.07 -11.50
N ALA A 121 2.72 -5.69 -12.14
CA ALA A 121 2.56 -7.01 -12.74
C ALA A 121 2.52 -8.16 -11.72
N SER A 122 3.16 -7.98 -10.57
CA SER A 122 3.30 -9.05 -9.57
C SER A 122 2.26 -8.94 -8.47
N PRO A 123 1.41 -9.96 -8.28
CA PRO A 123 0.45 -9.99 -7.16
C PRO A 123 1.14 -10.12 -5.79
N PHE A 124 2.41 -10.48 -5.76
CA PHE A 124 3.22 -10.52 -4.54
C PHE A 124 3.55 -9.12 -4.03
N SER A 125 3.72 -8.15 -4.92
CA SER A 125 3.97 -6.75 -4.56
C SER A 125 2.77 -6.06 -3.90
N LEU A 126 1.58 -6.68 -3.93
CA LEU A 126 0.36 -6.18 -3.28
C LEU A 126 0.27 -6.53 -1.79
N GLN A 127 1.31 -7.11 -1.21
CA GLN A 127 1.33 -7.51 0.20
C GLN A 127 1.86 -6.44 1.14
N THR A 128 2.40 -5.37 0.60
CA THR A 128 2.89 -4.23 1.39
C THR A 128 1.73 -3.32 1.78
N ASP A 129 1.90 -2.65 2.90
CA ASP A 129 0.95 -1.62 3.33
C ASP A 129 1.01 -0.41 2.38
N PHE A 130 -0.11 0.29 2.29
CA PHE A 130 -0.17 1.56 1.61
C PHE A 130 0.70 2.59 2.32
N ILE A 131 1.45 3.36 1.54
CA ILE A 131 2.28 4.44 2.03
C ILE A 131 1.85 5.74 1.37
N ASP A 132 1.44 6.71 2.19
CA ASP A 132 1.16 8.09 1.78
C ASP A 132 0.20 8.20 0.58
N VAL A 133 -0.94 7.52 0.69
CA VAL A 133 -1.95 7.46 -0.37
C VAL A 133 -2.87 8.66 -0.29
N GLU A 134 -3.09 9.33 -1.43
CA GLU A 134 -4.05 10.41 -1.60
C GLU A 134 -5.46 9.86 -1.81
N ARG A 135 -5.59 8.87 -2.71
CA ARG A 135 -6.87 8.20 -2.99
C ARG A 135 -6.67 6.84 -3.65
N ILE A 136 -7.71 6.03 -3.58
CA ILE A 136 -7.77 4.73 -4.26
C ILE A 136 -8.99 4.75 -5.17
N GLU A 137 -8.76 4.49 -6.46
CA GLU A 137 -9.81 4.40 -7.47
C GLU A 137 -10.06 2.94 -7.84
N VAL A 138 -11.30 2.49 -7.73
CA VAL A 138 -11.73 1.14 -8.10
C VAL A 138 -12.70 1.21 -9.26
N LEU A 139 -12.23 0.81 -10.43
CA LEU A 139 -13.01 0.77 -11.66
C LEU A 139 -13.58 -0.62 -11.85
N ARG A 140 -14.89 -0.72 -11.96
CA ARG A 140 -15.61 -2.00 -12.05
C ARG A 140 -16.06 -2.30 -13.47
N GLY A 141 -15.69 -3.47 -13.97
CA GLY A 141 -15.97 -3.91 -15.33
C GLY A 141 -14.76 -3.79 -16.25
N PRO A 142 -14.82 -4.27 -17.48
CA PRO A 142 -13.67 -4.31 -18.41
C PRO A 142 -13.06 -2.95 -18.64
N GLN A 143 -11.74 -2.85 -18.46
CA GLN A 143 -10.95 -1.60 -18.59
C GLN A 143 -9.79 -1.73 -19.59
N GLY A 144 -9.87 -2.68 -20.53
CA GLY A 144 -8.76 -3.01 -21.43
C GLY A 144 -8.25 -1.85 -22.30
N THR A 145 -9.10 -0.89 -22.65
CA THR A 145 -8.74 0.26 -23.48
C THR A 145 -7.88 1.30 -22.76
N LEU A 146 -8.10 1.49 -21.44
CA LEU A 146 -7.44 2.54 -20.67
C LEU A 146 -6.34 1.98 -19.75
N PHE A 147 -6.56 0.80 -19.19
CA PHE A 147 -5.67 0.18 -18.24
C PHE A 147 -4.91 -1.03 -18.82
N GLY A 148 -5.14 -1.37 -20.07
CA GLY A 148 -4.40 -2.38 -20.78
C GLY A 148 -4.73 -3.81 -20.38
N GLN A 149 -3.73 -4.67 -20.41
CA GLN A 149 -3.89 -6.10 -20.11
C GLN A 149 -4.34 -6.34 -18.67
N ASN A 150 -4.91 -7.54 -18.44
CA ASN A 150 -5.31 -8.01 -17.10
C ASN A 150 -6.42 -7.19 -16.42
N SER A 151 -7.23 -6.45 -17.18
CA SER A 151 -8.28 -5.58 -16.66
C SER A 151 -9.70 -6.00 -17.09
N THR A 152 -9.90 -7.30 -17.26
CA THR A 152 -11.22 -7.87 -17.67
C THR A 152 -12.29 -7.70 -16.57
N GLY A 153 -11.90 -7.84 -15.31
CA GLY A 153 -12.79 -7.64 -14.14
C GLY A 153 -12.85 -6.18 -13.71
N GLY A 154 -11.81 -5.41 -14.01
CA GLY A 154 -11.67 -4.03 -13.61
C GLY A 154 -10.23 -3.61 -13.39
N ALA A 155 -10.06 -2.43 -12.80
CA ALA A 155 -8.76 -1.92 -12.42
C ALA A 155 -8.82 -1.27 -11.02
N ILE A 156 -7.72 -1.35 -10.30
CA ILE A 156 -7.52 -0.61 -9.06
C ILE A 156 -6.29 0.28 -9.27
N ASN A 157 -6.46 1.58 -9.05
CA ASN A 157 -5.41 2.56 -9.18
C ASN A 157 -5.20 3.24 -7.83
N VAL A 158 -4.01 3.09 -7.26
CA VAL A 158 -3.60 3.74 -6.01
C VAL A 158 -2.80 4.97 -6.38
N ILE A 159 -3.25 6.12 -5.93
CA ILE A 159 -2.60 7.40 -6.20
C ILE A 159 -1.95 7.90 -4.92
N SER A 160 -0.65 8.09 -4.95
CA SER A 160 0.12 8.62 -3.84
C SER A 160 0.11 10.15 -3.83
N LYS A 161 0.20 10.73 -2.65
CA LYS A 161 0.34 12.19 -2.51
C LYS A 161 1.57 12.69 -3.26
N LYS A 162 1.35 13.72 -4.06
CA LYS A 162 2.44 14.40 -4.78
C LYS A 162 3.16 15.37 -3.84
N PRO A 163 4.46 15.64 -4.07
CA PRO A 163 5.13 16.77 -3.45
C PRO A 163 4.44 18.09 -3.80
N SER A 164 4.42 19.03 -2.86
CA SER A 164 3.88 20.38 -3.06
C SER A 164 4.98 21.42 -2.84
N THR A 165 5.08 22.38 -3.76
CA THR A 165 5.98 23.53 -3.64
C THR A 165 5.41 24.64 -2.74
N LEU A 166 4.12 24.55 -2.37
CA LEU A 166 3.39 25.60 -1.69
C LEU A 166 3.64 25.62 -0.18
N GLU A 167 3.77 24.44 0.45
CA GLU A 167 3.86 24.37 1.91
C GLU A 167 4.76 23.23 2.40
N GLN A 168 5.42 23.48 3.50
CA GLN A 168 6.09 22.43 4.26
C GLN A 168 5.08 21.75 5.19
N SER A 169 5.03 20.44 5.17
CA SER A 169 4.18 19.68 6.07
C SER A 169 4.86 18.41 6.54
N SER A 170 4.55 17.98 7.75
CA SER A 170 5.04 16.70 8.29
C SER A 170 3.96 16.06 9.13
N LYS A 171 3.82 14.75 9.02
CA LYS A 171 2.90 13.94 9.78
C LYS A 171 3.61 12.68 10.25
N ALA A 172 3.38 12.28 11.50
CA ALA A 172 3.84 11.00 12.02
C ALA A 172 2.75 10.38 12.88
N ASP A 173 2.57 9.08 12.76
CA ASP A 173 1.68 8.31 13.61
C ASP A 173 2.34 7.02 14.09
N ILE A 174 1.98 6.61 15.31
CA ILE A 174 2.42 5.36 15.91
C ILE A 174 1.17 4.62 16.37
N THR A 175 1.01 3.38 15.95
CA THR A 175 -0.06 2.49 16.39
C THR A 175 0.54 1.34 17.18
N LEU A 176 0.01 1.12 18.37
CA LEU A 176 0.36 -0.01 19.23
C LEU A 176 -0.87 -0.91 19.38
N GLY A 177 -0.66 -2.22 19.44
CA GLY A 177 -1.77 -3.17 19.54
C GLY A 177 -1.36 -4.54 20.08
N ASP A 178 -2.27 -5.48 19.98
CA ASP A 178 -2.07 -6.86 20.44
C ASP A 178 -0.93 -7.55 19.68
N TYR A 179 -0.36 -8.56 20.29
CA TYR A 179 0.79 -9.31 19.77
C TYR A 179 2.01 -8.41 19.52
N ASN A 180 2.26 -7.47 20.42
CA ASN A 180 3.35 -6.49 20.30
C ASN A 180 3.33 -5.69 18.99
N LEU A 181 2.13 -5.48 18.43
CA LEU A 181 2.01 -4.66 17.22
C LEU A 181 2.60 -3.29 17.46
N THR A 182 3.55 -2.93 16.62
CA THR A 182 4.09 -1.58 16.49
C THR A 182 4.06 -1.19 15.03
N LYS A 183 3.29 -0.14 14.70
CA LYS A 183 3.25 0.44 13.37
C LYS A 183 3.65 1.90 13.45
N ILE A 184 4.62 2.29 12.64
CA ILE A 184 5.12 3.66 12.55
C ILE A 184 4.94 4.13 11.12
N ARG A 185 4.32 5.30 10.93
CA ARG A 185 4.27 5.99 9.64
C ARG A 185 4.74 7.42 9.84
N ALA A 186 5.52 7.89 8.89
CA ALA A 186 5.99 9.27 8.88
C ALA A 186 6.06 9.78 7.45
N THR A 187 5.60 10.99 7.23
CA THR A 187 5.69 11.67 5.94
C THR A 187 6.16 13.09 6.15
N THR A 188 6.95 13.61 5.22
CA THR A 188 7.34 15.01 5.21
C THR A 188 7.37 15.54 3.78
N ASN A 189 6.76 16.70 3.57
CA ASN A 189 6.81 17.46 2.34
C ASN A 189 7.72 18.66 2.54
N LEU A 190 8.72 18.81 1.67
CA LEU A 190 9.73 19.85 1.76
C LEU A 190 9.78 20.62 0.44
N PRO A 191 9.24 21.83 0.36
CA PRO A 191 9.56 22.77 -0.71
C PRO A 191 11.06 23.10 -0.66
N ILE A 192 11.74 22.90 -1.77
CA ILE A 192 13.18 23.24 -1.91
C ILE A 192 13.33 24.62 -2.55
N SER A 193 12.44 24.93 -3.49
CA SER A 193 12.30 26.23 -4.14
C SER A 193 10.88 26.41 -4.62
N ASP A 194 10.59 27.55 -5.24
CA ASP A 194 9.26 27.85 -5.82
C ASP A 194 8.81 26.81 -6.86
N ASN A 195 9.75 26.06 -7.46
CA ASN A 195 9.49 25.12 -8.54
C ASN A 195 9.90 23.67 -8.21
N ILE A 196 10.50 23.43 -7.04
CA ILE A 196 11.03 22.10 -6.69
C ILE A 196 10.57 21.74 -5.30
N ALA A 197 9.96 20.57 -5.18
CA ALA A 197 9.64 19.98 -3.88
C ALA A 197 10.00 18.50 -3.83
N THR A 198 10.21 18.02 -2.62
CA THR A 198 10.37 16.58 -2.35
C THR A 198 9.44 16.14 -1.24
N ARG A 199 9.01 14.88 -1.32
CA ARG A 199 8.19 14.24 -0.32
C ARG A 199 8.80 12.90 0.06
N LEU A 200 9.09 12.74 1.35
CA LEU A 200 9.63 11.51 1.91
C LEU A 200 8.57 10.84 2.77
N SER A 201 8.35 9.56 2.54
CA SER A 201 7.38 8.77 3.28
C SER A 201 8.02 7.48 3.77
N TYR A 202 7.72 7.12 5.01
CA TYR A 202 8.22 5.95 5.72
C TYR A 202 7.06 5.19 6.35
N SER A 203 7.10 3.87 6.28
CA SER A 203 6.18 2.99 7.01
C SER A 203 6.94 1.76 7.52
N SER A 204 6.68 1.38 8.76
CA SER A 204 7.19 0.16 9.37
C SER A 204 6.07 -0.51 10.14
N VAL A 205 5.93 -1.82 10.00
CA VAL A 205 4.97 -2.65 10.73
C VAL A 205 5.71 -3.84 11.30
N GLU A 206 5.65 -4.00 12.60
CA GLU A 206 6.17 -5.17 13.32
C GLU A 206 5.07 -5.71 14.23
N ARG A 207 4.85 -7.02 14.20
CA ARG A 207 3.89 -7.71 15.06
C ARG A 207 4.27 -9.16 15.19
N ASP A 208 4.19 -9.70 16.42
CA ASP A 208 4.39 -11.12 16.70
C ASP A 208 3.33 -11.99 16.01
N GLY A 209 3.69 -13.23 15.73
CA GLY A 209 2.76 -14.21 15.18
C GLY A 209 1.70 -14.63 16.21
N PHE A 210 0.48 -14.82 15.73
CA PHE A 210 -0.64 -15.25 16.57
C PHE A 210 -1.05 -16.71 16.36
N SER A 211 -0.45 -17.39 15.41
CA SER A 211 -0.61 -18.83 15.16
C SER A 211 0.68 -19.57 15.47
N LYS A 212 0.57 -20.83 15.88
CA LYS A 212 1.73 -21.63 16.29
C LYS A 212 1.82 -22.97 15.58
N ASN A 213 2.95 -23.24 14.99
CA ASN A 213 3.31 -24.57 14.55
C ASN A 213 3.84 -25.38 15.75
N ILE A 214 3.07 -26.38 16.17
CA ILE A 214 3.39 -27.17 17.38
C ILE A 214 4.53 -28.16 17.17
N VAL A 215 4.92 -28.45 15.94
CA VAL A 215 6.03 -29.36 15.59
C VAL A 215 7.35 -28.61 15.60
N THR A 216 7.42 -27.50 14.90
CA THR A 216 8.65 -26.70 14.78
C THR A 216 8.81 -25.67 15.90
N GLY A 217 7.73 -25.36 16.62
CA GLY A 217 7.70 -24.29 17.62
C GLY A 217 7.61 -22.88 17.03
N GLN A 218 7.53 -22.75 15.71
CA GLN A 218 7.51 -21.46 15.01
C GLN A 218 6.18 -20.72 15.24
N ASP A 219 6.26 -19.44 15.54
CA ASP A 219 5.11 -18.54 15.49
C ASP A 219 4.90 -18.08 14.04
N LEU A 220 3.66 -18.10 13.58
CA LEU A 220 3.24 -17.84 12.22
C LEU A 220 2.22 -16.69 12.18
N ASP A 221 1.93 -16.17 11.00
CA ASP A 221 1.06 -15.00 10.79
C ASP A 221 1.59 -13.72 11.46
N ASP A 222 2.90 -13.60 11.61
CA ASP A 222 3.56 -12.37 12.03
C ASP A 222 3.52 -11.30 10.93
N ALA A 223 3.94 -10.10 11.27
CA ALA A 223 4.16 -9.02 10.30
C ALA A 223 5.51 -8.37 10.58
N ASN A 224 6.30 -8.21 9.55
CA ASN A 224 7.55 -7.47 9.59
C ASN A 224 7.79 -6.88 8.19
N ASN A 225 7.39 -5.61 8.04
CA ASN A 225 7.44 -4.90 6.77
C ASN A 225 8.07 -3.53 6.99
N ILE A 226 8.88 -3.10 6.04
CA ILE A 226 9.36 -1.72 5.95
C ILE A 226 9.15 -1.20 4.53
N SER A 227 8.72 0.06 4.41
CA SER A 227 8.58 0.73 3.14
C SER A 227 9.08 2.16 3.23
N ILE A 228 9.81 2.59 2.22
CA ILE A 228 10.33 3.95 2.09
C ILE A 228 10.02 4.42 0.68
N ARG A 229 9.49 5.64 0.56
CA ARG A 229 9.23 6.30 -0.70
C ARG A 229 9.83 7.69 -0.68
N ASN A 230 10.52 8.06 -1.75
CA ASN A 230 10.95 9.43 -2.00
C ASN A 230 10.42 9.88 -3.36
N ASP A 231 9.82 11.04 -3.37
CA ASP A 231 9.12 11.62 -4.52
C ASP A 231 9.63 13.05 -4.73
N TRP A 232 9.86 13.41 -5.97
CA TRP A 232 10.32 14.74 -6.38
C TRP A 232 9.43 15.29 -7.47
N ILE A 233 9.09 16.55 -7.38
CA ILE A 233 8.43 17.30 -8.44
C ILE A 233 9.29 18.49 -8.86
N PHE A 234 9.38 18.69 -10.16
CA PHE A 234 10.04 19.81 -10.82
C PHE A 234 9.02 20.50 -11.71
N GLU A 235 8.53 21.66 -11.29
CA GLU A 235 7.60 22.48 -12.07
C GLU A 235 8.40 23.28 -13.09
N ILE A 236 8.30 22.88 -14.38
CA ILE A 236 9.08 23.48 -15.48
C ILE A 236 8.42 24.78 -15.93
N ASN A 237 7.09 24.81 -15.97
CA ASN A 237 6.25 25.95 -16.27
C ASN A 237 4.82 25.67 -15.77
N ASP A 238 3.90 26.62 -15.97
CA ASP A 238 2.50 26.54 -15.49
C ASP A 238 1.72 25.33 -16.02
N THR A 239 2.19 24.67 -17.08
CA THR A 239 1.48 23.55 -17.74
C THR A 239 2.28 22.26 -17.76
N SER A 240 3.53 22.27 -17.33
CA SER A 240 4.43 21.12 -17.46
C SER A 240 5.24 20.91 -16.20
N SER A 241 5.19 19.69 -15.70
CA SER A 241 6.00 19.26 -14.56
C SER A 241 6.66 17.91 -14.84
N LEU A 242 7.76 17.66 -14.18
CA LEU A 242 8.44 16.37 -14.16
C LEU A 242 8.36 15.81 -12.73
N ARG A 243 7.80 14.62 -12.59
CA ARG A 243 7.77 13.90 -11.32
C ARG A 243 8.69 12.69 -11.38
N VAL A 244 9.54 12.53 -10.39
CA VAL A 244 10.46 11.40 -10.26
C VAL A 244 10.29 10.78 -8.90
N PHE A 245 9.99 9.49 -8.83
CA PHE A 245 9.89 8.83 -7.55
C PHE A 245 10.54 7.45 -7.50
N GLY A 246 10.95 7.07 -6.31
CA GLY A 246 11.42 5.74 -5.99
C GLY A 246 10.75 5.23 -4.73
N GLN A 247 10.32 3.97 -4.74
CA GLN A 247 9.81 3.27 -3.58
C GLN A 247 10.57 1.96 -3.40
N TYR A 248 10.94 1.70 -2.17
CA TYR A 248 11.51 0.44 -1.72
C TYR A 248 10.63 -0.16 -0.64
N SER A 249 10.37 -1.46 -0.72
CA SER A 249 9.60 -2.19 0.29
C SER A 249 10.26 -3.54 0.53
N ASP A 250 10.38 -3.90 1.79
CA ASP A 250 10.93 -5.17 2.24
C ASP A 250 9.97 -5.84 3.22
N VAL A 251 9.73 -7.13 3.01
CA VAL A 251 8.88 -7.98 3.84
C VAL A 251 9.71 -9.20 4.24
N ASP A 252 9.94 -9.37 5.53
CA ASP A 252 10.63 -10.53 6.08
C ASP A 252 9.83 -11.06 7.26
N ARG A 253 9.03 -12.09 7.03
CA ARG A 253 8.14 -12.66 8.03
C ARG A 253 8.08 -14.18 7.95
N ASN A 254 7.59 -14.81 9.00
CA ASN A 254 7.19 -16.19 8.96
C ASN A 254 5.95 -16.35 8.07
N GLY A 255 5.79 -17.52 7.49
CA GLY A 255 4.65 -17.78 6.59
C GLY A 255 3.31 -17.80 7.31
N ALA A 256 2.26 -17.87 6.51
CA ALA A 256 0.91 -18.02 7.02
C ALA A 256 0.68 -19.41 7.62
N ALA A 257 -0.20 -19.46 8.61
CA ALA A 257 -0.67 -20.71 9.20
C ALA A 257 -1.63 -21.42 8.26
N LEU A 258 -1.13 -22.33 7.46
CA LEU A 258 -1.91 -23.18 6.57
C LEU A 258 -2.16 -24.52 7.25
N ARG A 259 -3.39 -24.76 7.68
CA ARG A 259 -3.78 -25.99 8.35
C ARG A 259 -4.28 -27.02 7.33
N GLY A 260 -3.66 -28.19 7.32
CA GLY A 260 -4.15 -29.32 6.53
C GLY A 260 -5.53 -29.79 6.96
N ILE A 261 -6.31 -30.36 6.03
CA ILE A 261 -7.66 -30.90 6.31
C ILE A 261 -7.60 -31.98 7.42
N ASP A 262 -6.55 -32.78 7.42
CA ASP A 262 -6.36 -33.88 8.36
C ASP A 262 -5.59 -33.47 9.64
N ASP A 263 -5.26 -32.20 9.81
CA ASP A 263 -4.54 -31.72 10.97
C ASP A 263 -5.43 -31.74 12.22
N GLN A 264 -5.07 -32.58 13.18
CA GLN A 264 -5.76 -32.78 14.46
C GLN A 264 -5.19 -31.88 15.58
N SER A 265 -4.39 -30.86 15.26
CA SER A 265 -3.82 -29.98 16.27
C SER A 265 -4.89 -29.33 17.14
N PRO A 266 -4.69 -29.30 18.48
CA PRO A 266 -5.68 -28.74 19.38
C PRO A 266 -5.73 -27.22 19.30
N GLY A 267 -6.91 -26.67 19.05
CA GLY A 267 -7.16 -25.23 19.06
C GLY A 267 -7.12 -24.58 17.68
N VAL A 268 -7.74 -23.42 17.60
CA VAL A 268 -8.04 -22.71 16.33
C VAL A 268 -6.80 -22.17 15.64
N ARG A 269 -5.78 -21.80 16.43
CA ARG A 269 -4.54 -21.17 15.95
C ARG A 269 -3.31 -22.06 16.11
N LYS A 270 -3.51 -23.36 16.12
CA LYS A 270 -2.41 -24.34 16.17
C LYS A 270 -2.47 -25.24 14.98
N LEU A 271 -1.32 -25.56 14.43
CA LEU A 271 -1.17 -26.46 13.30
C LEU A 271 0.06 -27.34 13.45
N SER A 272 0.08 -28.41 12.71
CA SER A 272 1.15 -29.39 12.70
C SER A 272 1.76 -29.45 11.29
N GLN A 273 2.93 -28.84 11.14
CA GLN A 273 3.73 -28.91 9.92
C GLN A 273 5.17 -29.27 10.29
N ASP A 274 5.78 -30.13 9.52
CA ASP A 274 7.16 -30.61 9.72
C ASP A 274 8.21 -29.67 9.10
N THR A 275 7.76 -28.60 8.45
CA THR A 275 8.60 -27.62 7.78
C THR A 275 8.49 -26.23 8.39
N VAL A 276 9.57 -25.49 8.34
CA VAL A 276 9.62 -24.08 8.72
C VAL A 276 9.11 -23.25 7.55
N SER A 277 8.16 -22.37 7.82
CA SER A 277 7.62 -21.45 6.82
C SER A 277 8.30 -20.09 6.94
N LYS A 278 8.73 -19.52 5.83
CA LYS A 278 9.33 -18.18 5.76
C LYS A 278 8.91 -17.49 4.46
N GLN A 279 8.68 -16.18 4.54
CA GLN A 279 8.41 -15.33 3.40
C GLN A 279 9.33 -14.12 3.41
N GLU A 280 10.10 -13.98 2.36
CA GLU A 280 10.92 -12.80 2.08
C GLU A 280 10.51 -12.22 0.73
N LEU A 281 10.23 -10.93 0.69
CA LEU A 281 9.89 -10.22 -0.52
C LEU A 281 10.53 -8.83 -0.48
N THR A 282 11.35 -8.55 -1.48
CA THR A 282 11.88 -7.21 -1.71
C THR A 282 11.29 -6.67 -3.01
N SER A 283 10.73 -5.49 -2.95
CA SER A 283 10.15 -4.79 -4.10
C SER A 283 10.73 -3.40 -4.23
N SER A 284 11.04 -2.98 -5.45
CA SER A 284 11.43 -1.61 -5.75
C SER A 284 10.72 -1.13 -7.01
N VAL A 285 10.25 0.12 -6.96
CA VAL A 285 9.64 0.81 -8.09
C VAL A 285 10.38 2.13 -8.27
N PHE A 286 10.74 2.43 -9.51
CA PHE A 286 11.31 3.71 -9.89
C PHE A 286 10.57 4.21 -11.13
N ALA A 287 10.17 5.47 -11.14
CA ALA A 287 9.47 6.04 -12.26
C ALA A 287 9.77 7.51 -12.49
N VAL A 288 9.57 7.92 -13.73
CA VAL A 288 9.59 9.29 -14.22
C VAL A 288 8.27 9.52 -14.96
N VAL A 289 7.55 10.56 -14.56
CA VAL A 289 6.20 10.87 -15.05
C VAL A 289 6.11 12.35 -15.48
#